data_a0104d222080c5278948be7bd78cfc2e
#
_entry.id   a0104d222080c5278948be7bd78cfc2e
#
_cell.length_a   1.000
_cell.length_b   1.000
_cell.length_c   1.000
_cell.angle_alpha   90.00
_cell.angle_beta   90.00
_cell.angle_gamma   90.00
#
_symmetry.space_group_name_H-M   'P 1'
#
loop_
_entity.id
_entity.type
_entity.pdbx_description
1 polymer ?
#
loop_
_entity_poly.entity_id
_entity_poly.type
_entity_poly.pdbx_seq_one_letter_code
_entity_poly.pdbx_strand_id
1 'polypeptide(L)'
;AISKSANKGRPTKLTPQLAALIESRLQQTWSPEEIVGSELVGVLSFKTIYSWIHRGFLAVTEKVLRRKGKKPGTQEKRGRFNVKKTIKDRPQEVENRETFGHWELDTMVSSRGQSKGCLATFVERKTRFYVAMKMDDRTRDSMFLAISSLYNTLTSKLLKTFTVDRGKEFACFEQVETEFGIPMYFADAYAAWQRGSNENSNGLLREFFPKKTDLAKVTLDKLTEALVLINNRPRKCLGFKTPFDMFKHGIKKLI
;
A
#
# COMPACT_ATOMS: atom_id res chain seq x y z
N ALA A 1 0.65 10.10 54.11
CA ALA A 1 0.90 8.85 53.37
C ALA A 1 0.74 9.00 51.83
N ILE A 2 0.18 10.11 51.32
CA ILE A 2 -0.13 10.35 49.88
C ILE A 2 1.09 10.86 49.11
N SER A 3 2.10 11.47 49.76
CA SER A 3 3.23 12.07 49.03
C SER A 3 4.33 11.09 48.57
N LYS A 4 4.34 9.85 49.05
CA LYS A 4 5.36 8.83 48.67
C LYS A 4 5.06 8.04 47.41
N SER A 5 3.85 8.08 46.85
CA SER A 5 3.49 7.34 45.64
C SER A 5 3.82 8.10 44.34
N ALA A 6 3.92 9.42 44.38
CA ALA A 6 4.19 10.27 43.21
C ALA A 6 5.60 10.10 42.60
N ASN A 7 6.57 9.61 43.39
CA ASN A 7 7.97 9.47 42.98
C ASN A 7 8.41 8.02 42.71
N LYS A 8 7.48 7.06 42.62
CA LYS A 8 7.79 5.67 42.28
C LYS A 8 7.65 5.42 40.77
N GLY A 9 8.78 5.36 40.09
CA GLY A 9 8.85 4.94 38.68
C GLY A 9 10.01 5.64 37.97
N ARG A 10 10.45 5.02 36.85
CA ARG A 10 11.44 5.63 35.95
C ARG A 10 10.85 6.91 35.34
N PRO A 11 11.54 8.05 35.34
CA PRO A 11 11.09 9.28 34.70
C PRO A 11 10.69 9.01 33.24
N THR A 12 9.61 9.65 32.80
CA THR A 12 9.22 9.55 31.38
C THR A 12 10.28 10.23 30.51
N LYS A 13 10.55 9.63 29.34
CA LYS A 13 11.40 10.24 28.31
C LYS A 13 10.64 11.26 27.45
N LEU A 14 9.35 11.47 27.70
CA LEU A 14 8.51 12.35 26.91
C LEU A 14 8.86 13.81 27.20
N THR A 15 9.43 14.48 26.20
CA THR A 15 9.62 15.94 26.18
C THR A 15 8.60 16.57 25.22
N PRO A 16 8.31 17.89 25.35
CA PRO A 16 7.41 18.58 24.40
C PRO A 16 7.85 18.45 22.94
N GLN A 17 9.14 18.53 22.66
CA GLN A 17 9.71 18.39 21.32
C GLN A 17 9.49 16.98 20.75
N LEU A 18 9.72 15.96 21.60
CA LEU A 18 9.53 14.57 21.21
C LEU A 18 8.04 14.25 20.97
N ALA A 19 7.15 14.82 21.79
CA ALA A 19 5.72 14.69 21.61
C ALA A 19 5.27 15.30 20.26
N ALA A 20 5.68 16.54 19.98
CA ALA A 20 5.35 17.22 18.72
C ALA A 20 5.85 16.45 17.49
N LEU A 21 7.07 15.92 17.51
CA LEU A 21 7.61 15.09 16.44
C LEU A 21 6.74 13.84 16.23
N ILE A 22 6.48 13.07 17.29
CA ILE A 22 5.70 11.83 17.22
C ILE A 22 4.28 12.12 16.71
N GLU A 23 3.61 13.14 17.24
CA GLU A 23 2.25 13.52 16.83
C GLU A 23 2.19 13.93 15.37
N SER A 24 3.16 14.73 14.90
CA SER A 24 3.27 15.12 13.49
C SER A 24 3.39 13.90 12.57
N ARG A 25 4.23 12.92 12.92
CA ARG A 25 4.40 11.69 12.12
C ARG A 25 3.17 10.78 12.17
N LEU A 26 2.52 10.66 13.33
CA LEU A 26 1.26 9.92 13.46
C LEU A 26 0.15 10.54 12.60
N GLN A 27 0.08 11.87 12.51
CA GLN A 27 -0.86 12.59 11.63
C GLN A 27 -0.55 12.36 10.14
N GLN A 28 0.73 12.18 9.79
CA GLN A 28 1.18 11.75 8.46
C GLN A 28 0.98 10.25 8.22
N THR A 29 0.20 9.58 9.06
CA THR A 29 -0.14 8.15 9.00
C THR A 29 1.00 7.17 9.27
N TRP A 30 2.15 7.62 9.80
CA TRP A 30 3.22 6.73 10.20
C TRP A 30 2.82 5.92 11.43
N SER A 31 3.20 4.65 11.47
CA SER A 31 3.03 3.84 12.66
C SER A 31 4.13 4.12 13.69
N PRO A 32 3.91 3.85 14.99
CA PRO A 32 4.96 3.95 16.00
C PRO A 32 6.25 3.19 15.65
N GLU A 33 6.14 2.06 14.94
CA GLU A 33 7.30 1.27 14.51
C GLU A 33 8.10 1.98 13.40
N GLU A 34 7.42 2.63 12.46
CA GLU A 34 8.03 3.42 11.39
C GLU A 34 8.72 4.67 11.93
N ILE A 35 8.10 5.36 12.91
CA ILE A 35 8.68 6.53 13.57
C ILE A 35 9.98 6.15 14.29
N VAL A 36 9.93 5.08 15.10
CA VAL A 36 11.13 4.65 15.84
C VAL A 36 12.22 4.16 14.90
N GLY A 37 11.88 3.34 13.90
CA GLY A 37 12.87 2.78 12.99
C GLY A 37 13.49 3.79 12.02
N SER A 38 12.85 4.94 11.82
CA SER A 38 13.29 5.99 10.90
C SER A 38 13.99 7.16 11.62
N GLU A 39 13.40 7.68 12.70
CA GLU A 39 13.84 8.94 13.33
C GLU A 39 14.27 8.81 14.79
N LEU A 40 13.86 7.75 15.50
CA LEU A 40 14.08 7.60 16.94
C LEU A 40 14.82 6.30 17.30
N VAL A 41 15.69 5.83 16.40
CA VAL A 41 16.51 4.62 16.61
C VAL A 41 17.35 4.78 17.88
N GLY A 42 17.26 3.81 18.79
CA GLY A 42 18.00 3.85 20.07
C GLY A 42 17.46 4.83 21.12
N VAL A 43 16.56 5.74 20.76
CA VAL A 43 15.99 6.74 21.69
C VAL A 43 14.90 6.11 22.55
N LEU A 44 13.93 5.44 21.93
CA LEU A 44 12.83 4.76 22.62
C LEU A 44 12.29 3.56 21.83
N SER A 45 11.45 2.75 22.49
CA SER A 45 10.77 1.63 21.85
C SER A 45 9.44 2.07 21.25
N PHE A 46 9.03 1.50 20.12
CA PHE A 46 7.70 1.72 19.54
C PHE A 46 6.55 1.35 20.50
N LYS A 47 6.78 0.37 21.41
CA LYS A 47 5.83 0.03 22.47
C LYS A 47 5.59 1.21 23.42
N THR A 48 6.59 2.06 23.64
CA THR A 48 6.48 3.27 24.45
C THR A 48 5.51 4.27 23.81
N ILE A 49 5.59 4.47 22.48
CA ILE A 49 4.67 5.36 21.76
C ILE A 49 3.24 4.83 21.85
N TYR A 50 3.01 3.52 21.65
CA TYR A 50 1.69 2.92 21.87
C TYR A 50 1.17 3.17 23.29
N SER A 51 2.01 2.96 24.31
CA SER A 51 1.64 3.22 25.70
C SER A 51 1.26 4.69 25.93
N TRP A 52 1.98 5.64 25.32
CA TRP A 52 1.67 7.07 25.43
C TRP A 52 0.35 7.45 24.76
N ILE A 53 0.03 6.86 23.60
CA ILE A 53 -1.26 7.03 22.94
C ILE A 53 -2.39 6.52 23.83
N HIS A 54 -2.30 5.27 24.32
CA HIS A 54 -3.33 4.65 25.16
C HIS A 54 -3.53 5.35 26.51
N ARG A 55 -2.47 5.95 27.04
CA ARG A 55 -2.51 6.71 28.31
C ARG A 55 -2.90 8.17 28.16
N GLY A 56 -3.08 8.64 26.93
CA GLY A 56 -3.43 10.04 26.67
C GLY A 56 -2.28 11.02 26.92
N PHE A 57 -1.01 10.58 26.86
CA PHE A 57 0.15 11.45 27.03
C PHE A 57 0.49 12.24 25.76
N LEU A 58 -0.10 11.89 24.63
CA LEU A 58 -0.01 12.58 23.34
C LEU A 58 -1.37 13.19 22.98
N ALA A 59 -1.36 14.29 22.25
CA ALA A 59 -2.57 14.97 21.79
C ALA A 59 -3.27 14.26 20.62
N VAL A 60 -3.07 12.93 20.50
CA VAL A 60 -3.67 12.06 19.50
C VAL A 60 -4.34 10.85 20.16
N THR A 61 -5.34 10.28 19.48
CA THR A 61 -6.06 9.10 19.95
C THR A 61 -5.72 7.89 19.08
N GLU A 62 -6.17 6.68 19.47
CA GLU A 62 -6.02 5.44 18.67
C GLU A 62 -6.56 5.54 17.23
N LYS A 63 -7.36 6.56 16.92
CA LYS A 63 -7.89 6.81 15.58
C LYS A 63 -6.80 7.11 14.54
N VAL A 64 -5.61 7.59 14.96
CA VAL A 64 -4.46 7.78 14.07
C VAL A 64 -3.78 6.47 13.68
N LEU A 65 -4.03 5.38 14.41
CA LEU A 65 -3.45 4.07 14.13
C LEU A 65 -4.20 3.37 12.99
N ARG A 66 -3.49 2.62 12.14
CA ARG A 66 -4.03 1.93 10.96
C ARG A 66 -5.31 1.12 11.22
N ARG A 67 -5.35 0.36 12.32
CA ARG A 67 -6.50 -0.52 12.63
C ARG A 67 -7.65 0.18 13.35
N LYS A 68 -7.45 1.35 13.91
CA LYS A 68 -8.48 2.13 14.63
C LYS A 68 -9.32 1.24 15.58
N GLY A 69 -8.70 0.25 16.24
CA GLY A 69 -9.37 -0.71 17.12
C GLY A 69 -10.12 -1.86 16.43
N LYS A 70 -10.13 -2.00 15.11
CA LYS A 70 -10.91 -3.03 14.38
C LYS A 70 -10.20 -4.39 14.31
N LYS A 71 -10.98 -5.49 14.43
CA LYS A 71 -10.51 -6.88 14.25
C LYS A 71 -10.45 -7.28 12.76
N PRO A 72 -9.64 -8.31 12.35
CA PRO A 72 -9.60 -8.83 10.97
C PRO A 72 -10.93 -9.42 10.53
N GLY A 73 -11.32 -9.23 9.26
CA GLY A 73 -12.56 -9.77 8.67
C GLY A 73 -12.35 -11.07 7.88
N THR A 74 -13.45 -11.74 7.47
CA THR A 74 -13.52 -13.03 6.77
C THR A 74 -13.26 -12.94 5.27
N GLN A 75 -12.81 -14.06 4.64
CA GLN A 75 -12.39 -14.18 3.23
C GLN A 75 -13.55 -14.31 2.23
N GLU A 76 -13.35 -13.84 0.99
CA GLU A 76 -14.30 -13.83 -0.12
C GLU A 76 -13.96 -14.90 -1.18
N LYS A 77 -14.99 -15.53 -1.84
CA LYS A 77 -14.86 -16.58 -2.87
C LYS A 77 -15.08 -16.02 -4.28
N ARG A 78 -14.24 -16.35 -5.29
CA ARG A 78 -14.33 -15.85 -6.68
C ARG A 78 -14.19 -16.96 -7.74
N GLY A 79 -14.66 -16.66 -8.97
CA GLY A 79 -14.76 -17.59 -10.10
C GLY A 79 -13.45 -17.84 -10.87
N ARG A 80 -13.46 -18.85 -11.79
CA ARG A 80 -12.31 -19.31 -12.58
C ARG A 80 -12.47 -18.93 -14.06
N PHE A 81 -11.38 -18.50 -14.73
CA PHE A 81 -11.23 -18.51 -16.17
C PHE A 81 -9.85 -19.09 -16.58
N ASN A 82 -9.72 -19.57 -17.83
CA ASN A 82 -8.47 -20.14 -18.32
C ASN A 82 -7.43 -19.03 -18.54
N VAL A 83 -6.22 -19.25 -18.04
CA VAL A 83 -5.08 -18.34 -18.18
C VAL A 83 -3.91 -19.06 -18.87
N LYS A 84 -3.18 -18.33 -19.74
CA LYS A 84 -2.05 -18.88 -20.49
C LYS A 84 -0.78 -19.02 -19.62
N LYS A 85 -0.52 -18.03 -18.73
CA LYS A 85 0.66 -18.00 -17.87
C LYS A 85 0.24 -17.93 -16.41
N THR A 86 0.73 -18.85 -15.61
CA THR A 86 0.49 -18.89 -14.17
C THR A 86 1.66 -18.27 -13.42
N ILE A 87 1.51 -18.05 -12.12
CA ILE A 87 2.59 -17.56 -11.27
C ILE A 87 3.81 -18.49 -11.27
N LYS A 88 3.65 -19.77 -11.61
CA LYS A 88 4.74 -20.75 -11.71
C LYS A 88 5.65 -20.51 -12.92
N ASP A 89 5.12 -19.87 -13.95
CA ASP A 89 5.85 -19.52 -15.17
C ASP A 89 6.61 -18.19 -15.02
N ARG A 90 6.42 -17.51 -13.88
CA ARG A 90 7.01 -16.22 -13.58
C ARG A 90 8.51 -16.36 -13.28
N PRO A 91 9.40 -15.51 -13.86
CA PRO A 91 10.83 -15.55 -13.57
C PRO A 91 11.15 -15.45 -12.08
N GLN A 92 12.17 -16.21 -11.62
CA GLN A 92 12.58 -16.27 -10.22
C GLN A 92 12.98 -14.89 -9.64
N GLU A 93 13.58 -14.02 -10.47
CA GLU A 93 13.96 -12.66 -10.07
C GLU A 93 12.76 -11.82 -9.58
N VAL A 94 11.56 -12.11 -10.11
CA VAL A 94 10.31 -11.45 -9.69
C VAL A 94 9.93 -11.89 -8.29
N GLU A 95 10.15 -13.17 -7.96
CA GLU A 95 9.86 -13.73 -6.63
C GLU A 95 10.78 -13.14 -5.58
N ASN A 96 12.07 -13.09 -5.87
CA ASN A 96 13.11 -12.56 -4.98
C ASN A 96 13.02 -11.03 -4.81
N ARG A 97 12.26 -10.32 -5.68
CA ARG A 97 12.12 -8.85 -5.67
C ARG A 97 13.47 -8.12 -5.81
N GLU A 98 14.39 -8.71 -6.54
CA GLU A 98 15.74 -8.18 -6.73
C GLU A 98 15.81 -7.15 -7.85
N THR A 99 15.00 -7.34 -8.89
CA THR A 99 14.96 -6.46 -10.05
C THR A 99 13.79 -5.48 -9.98
N PHE A 100 13.97 -4.35 -10.62
CA PHE A 100 12.96 -3.30 -10.74
C PHE A 100 12.09 -3.52 -11.98
N GLY A 101 10.84 -3.09 -11.93
CA GLY A 101 9.92 -3.11 -13.07
C GLY A 101 8.88 -4.25 -13.03
N HIS A 102 8.76 -4.96 -11.94
CA HIS A 102 7.77 -6.02 -11.76
C HIS A 102 6.63 -5.53 -10.87
N TRP A 103 5.40 -5.51 -11.43
CA TRP A 103 4.25 -4.91 -10.79
C TRP A 103 3.19 -5.94 -10.42
N GLU A 104 2.54 -5.74 -9.29
CA GLU A 104 1.29 -6.43 -8.93
C GLU A 104 0.12 -5.49 -9.21
N LEU A 105 -0.92 -5.99 -9.88
CA LEU A 105 -2.12 -5.24 -10.22
C LEU A 105 -3.34 -5.80 -9.47
N ASP A 106 -4.25 -4.92 -9.08
CA ASP A 106 -5.52 -5.29 -8.44
C ASP A 106 -6.59 -4.21 -8.72
N THR A 107 -7.80 -4.48 -8.29
CA THR A 107 -8.91 -3.52 -8.36
C THR A 107 -9.49 -3.27 -6.98
N MET A 108 -9.57 -2.01 -6.59
CA MET A 108 -10.30 -1.60 -5.39
C MET A 108 -11.70 -1.12 -5.80
N VAL A 109 -12.73 -1.81 -5.34
CA VAL A 109 -14.13 -1.51 -5.69
C VAL A 109 -14.86 -0.72 -4.61
N SER A 110 -15.85 0.07 -5.03
CA SER A 110 -16.86 0.68 -4.16
C SER A 110 -17.69 -0.40 -3.45
N SER A 111 -18.42 -0.04 -2.41
CA SER A 111 -19.36 -0.96 -1.76
C SER A 111 -20.51 -1.33 -2.71
N ARG A 112 -21.02 -2.55 -2.56
CA ARG A 112 -22.23 -2.96 -3.27
C ARG A 112 -23.37 -1.96 -3.03
N GLY A 113 -24.08 -1.60 -4.09
CA GLY A 113 -25.21 -0.68 -4.04
C GLY A 113 -24.84 0.81 -4.04
N GLN A 114 -23.54 1.17 -4.11
CA GLN A 114 -23.12 2.57 -4.23
C GLN A 114 -22.96 2.97 -5.71
N SER A 115 -21.81 2.67 -6.29
CA SER A 115 -21.52 2.97 -7.69
C SER A 115 -20.70 1.85 -8.33
N LYS A 116 -20.54 1.90 -9.67
CA LYS A 116 -19.62 1.03 -10.41
C LYS A 116 -18.17 1.52 -10.32
N GLY A 117 -17.93 2.77 -9.92
CA GLY A 117 -16.61 3.37 -9.83
C GLY A 117 -15.65 2.55 -8.96
N CYS A 118 -14.44 2.39 -9.45
CA CYS A 118 -13.39 1.62 -8.82
C CYS A 118 -12.01 2.24 -9.10
N LEU A 119 -10.97 1.68 -8.49
CA LEU A 119 -9.59 2.08 -8.73
C LEU A 119 -8.81 0.88 -9.27
N ALA A 120 -8.12 1.05 -10.41
CA ALA A 120 -7.01 0.19 -10.76
C ALA A 120 -5.84 0.51 -9.83
N THR A 121 -5.20 -0.49 -9.25
CA THR A 121 -4.09 -0.30 -8.33
C THR A 121 -2.88 -1.09 -8.78
N PHE A 122 -1.72 -0.46 -8.71
CA PHE A 122 -0.45 -0.96 -9.21
C PHE A 122 0.60 -0.81 -8.13
N VAL A 123 1.31 -1.87 -7.76
CA VAL A 123 2.43 -1.79 -6.83
C VAL A 123 3.69 -2.38 -7.44
N GLU A 124 4.76 -1.61 -7.48
CA GLU A 124 6.07 -2.10 -7.88
C GLU A 124 6.66 -2.97 -6.76
N ARG A 125 7.02 -4.23 -7.10
CA ARG A 125 7.32 -5.27 -6.12
C ARG A 125 8.57 -5.03 -5.28
N LYS A 126 9.61 -4.44 -5.85
CA LYS A 126 10.89 -4.17 -5.19
C LYS A 126 10.82 -2.95 -4.28
N THR A 127 10.32 -1.85 -4.81
CA THR A 127 10.31 -0.54 -4.14
C THR A 127 9.06 -0.29 -3.31
N ARG A 128 8.01 -1.10 -3.50
CA ARG A 128 6.68 -0.88 -2.91
C ARG A 128 5.99 0.40 -3.38
N PHE A 129 6.52 1.03 -4.43
CA PHE A 129 5.90 2.22 -5.01
C PHE A 129 4.50 1.89 -5.51
N TYR A 130 3.54 2.70 -5.14
CA TYR A 130 2.12 2.42 -5.30
C TYR A 130 1.44 3.50 -6.12
N VAL A 131 0.71 3.08 -7.14
CA VAL A 131 -0.08 3.92 -8.02
C VAL A 131 -1.53 3.45 -7.97
N ALA A 132 -2.48 4.38 -8.03
CA ALA A 132 -3.89 4.06 -8.20
C ALA A 132 -4.53 5.04 -9.19
N MET A 133 -5.39 4.53 -10.07
CA MET A 133 -6.08 5.29 -11.10
C MET A 133 -7.57 5.02 -11.03
N LYS A 134 -8.39 6.05 -11.25
CA LYS A 134 -9.84 5.90 -11.29
C LYS A 134 -10.25 5.14 -12.55
N MET A 135 -11.22 4.25 -12.39
CA MET A 135 -11.93 3.58 -13.47
C MET A 135 -13.44 3.77 -13.28
N ASP A 136 -14.17 3.94 -14.37
CA ASP A 136 -15.63 4.12 -14.33
C ASP A 136 -16.34 2.85 -13.85
N ASP A 137 -15.80 1.69 -14.26
CA ASP A 137 -16.30 0.39 -13.86
C ASP A 137 -15.17 -0.66 -13.81
N ARG A 138 -15.53 -1.89 -13.37
CA ARG A 138 -14.63 -3.03 -13.28
C ARG A 138 -14.73 -3.91 -14.52
N THR A 139 -14.51 -3.35 -15.71
CA THR A 139 -14.47 -4.09 -16.98
C THR A 139 -13.02 -4.32 -17.43
N ARG A 140 -12.85 -5.22 -18.42
CA ARG A 140 -11.55 -5.45 -19.04
C ARG A 140 -11.08 -4.21 -19.82
N ASP A 141 -11.98 -3.47 -20.42
CA ASP A 141 -11.67 -2.30 -21.25
C ASP A 141 -11.23 -1.12 -20.35
N SER A 142 -11.92 -0.89 -19.24
CA SER A 142 -11.50 0.09 -18.22
C SER A 142 -10.12 -0.25 -17.61
N MET A 143 -9.84 -1.53 -17.36
CA MET A 143 -8.52 -1.97 -16.86
C MET A 143 -7.45 -1.79 -17.93
N PHE A 144 -7.75 -2.12 -19.20
CA PHE A 144 -6.81 -1.90 -20.29
C PHE A 144 -6.43 -0.41 -20.44
N LEU A 145 -7.42 0.50 -20.36
CA LEU A 145 -7.17 1.95 -20.38
C LEU A 145 -6.29 2.41 -19.20
N ALA A 146 -6.51 1.87 -18.01
CA ALA A 146 -5.68 2.18 -16.85
C ALA A 146 -4.23 1.68 -17.03
N ILE A 147 -4.04 0.48 -17.57
CA ILE A 147 -2.71 -0.06 -17.91
C ILE A 147 -2.04 0.77 -19.01
N SER A 148 -2.77 1.17 -20.04
CA SER A 148 -2.26 2.05 -21.11
C SER A 148 -1.82 3.40 -20.57
N SER A 149 -2.59 3.97 -19.65
CA SER A 149 -2.21 5.23 -18.98
C SER A 149 -0.92 5.07 -18.15
N LEU A 150 -0.77 3.96 -17.44
CA LEU A 150 0.47 3.66 -16.71
C LEU A 150 1.65 3.51 -17.67
N TYR A 151 1.47 2.78 -18.78
CA TYR A 151 2.49 2.56 -19.81
C TYR A 151 2.96 3.87 -20.45
N ASN A 152 2.04 4.77 -20.76
CA ASN A 152 2.34 6.08 -21.33
C ASN A 152 3.02 7.04 -20.34
N THR A 153 2.78 6.86 -19.04
CA THR A 153 3.40 7.67 -17.97
C THR A 153 4.80 7.19 -17.62
N LEU A 154 5.00 5.87 -17.65
CA LEU A 154 6.28 5.24 -17.31
C LEU A 154 6.98 4.75 -18.59
N THR A 155 8.30 4.82 -18.63
CA THR A 155 9.04 4.22 -19.75
C THR A 155 8.92 2.70 -19.75
N SER A 156 8.98 2.05 -20.91
CA SER A 156 8.92 0.60 -21.06
C SER A 156 9.95 -0.14 -20.18
N LYS A 157 11.12 0.48 -19.94
CA LYS A 157 12.15 -0.07 -19.03
C LYS A 157 11.67 -0.26 -17.57
N LEU A 158 10.62 0.47 -17.17
CA LEU A 158 10.05 0.43 -15.82
C LEU A 158 8.89 -0.57 -15.70
N LEU A 159 8.49 -1.22 -16.79
CA LEU A 159 7.34 -2.13 -16.86
C LEU A 159 7.77 -3.45 -17.52
N LYS A 160 8.28 -4.38 -16.70
CA LYS A 160 8.78 -5.68 -17.19
C LYS A 160 7.73 -6.78 -17.15
N THR A 161 6.99 -6.91 -16.06
CA THR A 161 5.95 -7.93 -15.90
C THR A 161 4.81 -7.45 -15.03
N PHE A 162 3.63 -7.99 -15.26
CA PHE A 162 2.46 -7.82 -14.38
C PHE A 162 2.08 -9.14 -13.70
N THR A 163 1.72 -9.07 -12.42
CA THR A 163 1.15 -10.20 -11.67
C THR A 163 -0.25 -9.81 -11.21
N VAL A 164 -1.25 -10.62 -11.56
CA VAL A 164 -2.66 -10.33 -11.35
C VAL A 164 -3.41 -11.51 -10.72
N ASP A 165 -4.62 -11.29 -10.23
CA ASP A 165 -5.54 -12.39 -9.93
C ASP A 165 -6.33 -12.81 -11.18
N ARG A 166 -7.26 -13.76 -10.98
CA ARG A 166 -8.16 -14.22 -12.04
C ARG A 166 -9.46 -13.40 -12.10
N GLY A 167 -9.37 -12.10 -11.86
CA GLY A 167 -10.49 -11.18 -12.03
C GLY A 167 -10.83 -10.98 -13.50
N LYS A 168 -12.13 -10.87 -13.85
CA LYS A 168 -12.60 -10.70 -15.24
C LYS A 168 -12.04 -9.43 -15.91
N GLU A 169 -11.72 -8.42 -15.12
CA GLU A 169 -11.08 -7.19 -15.57
C GLU A 169 -9.70 -7.42 -16.19
N PHE A 170 -9.00 -8.48 -15.80
CA PHE A 170 -7.71 -8.86 -16.38
C PHE A 170 -7.81 -9.73 -17.62
N ALA A 171 -9.01 -9.95 -18.16
CA ALA A 171 -9.19 -10.63 -19.45
C ALA A 171 -8.61 -9.83 -20.65
N CYS A 172 -8.14 -8.59 -20.42
CA CYS A 172 -7.37 -7.80 -21.38
C CYS A 172 -5.90 -8.27 -21.54
N PHE A 173 -5.46 -9.33 -20.85
CA PHE A 173 -4.06 -9.74 -20.79
C PHE A 173 -3.42 -9.98 -22.16
N GLU A 174 -4.13 -10.61 -23.10
CA GLU A 174 -3.61 -10.84 -24.47
C GLU A 174 -3.36 -9.53 -25.21
N GLN A 175 -4.26 -8.58 -25.05
CA GLN A 175 -4.10 -7.24 -25.64
C GLN A 175 -2.91 -6.51 -25.03
N VAL A 176 -2.75 -6.54 -23.70
CA VAL A 176 -1.59 -5.95 -23.00
C VAL A 176 -0.28 -6.57 -23.46
N GLU A 177 -0.22 -7.90 -23.58
CA GLU A 177 0.98 -8.59 -24.07
C GLU A 177 1.30 -8.22 -25.52
N THR A 178 0.27 -8.10 -26.38
CA THR A 178 0.45 -7.80 -27.80
C THR A 178 0.85 -6.34 -28.03
N GLU A 179 0.18 -5.38 -27.37
CA GLU A 179 0.41 -3.95 -27.61
C GLU A 179 1.64 -3.40 -26.87
N PHE A 180 1.91 -3.89 -25.64
CA PHE A 180 2.97 -3.34 -24.80
C PHE A 180 4.15 -4.29 -24.61
N GLY A 181 4.05 -5.55 -25.03
CA GLY A 181 5.10 -6.56 -24.83
C GLY A 181 5.30 -6.96 -23.37
N ILE A 182 4.34 -6.66 -22.48
CA ILE A 182 4.47 -6.90 -21.04
C ILE A 182 3.75 -8.21 -20.67
N PRO A 183 4.48 -9.28 -20.27
CA PRO A 183 3.86 -10.55 -19.89
C PRO A 183 3.07 -10.42 -18.59
N MET A 184 1.87 -11.04 -18.57
CA MET A 184 0.98 -11.08 -17.43
C MET A 184 0.93 -12.49 -16.82
N TYR A 185 1.23 -12.59 -15.52
CA TYR A 185 1.22 -13.82 -14.74
C TYR A 185 0.05 -13.85 -13.77
N PHE A 186 -0.67 -14.95 -13.75
CA PHE A 186 -1.87 -15.09 -12.94
C PHE A 186 -1.60 -15.88 -11.66
N ALA A 187 -1.95 -15.29 -10.52
CA ALA A 187 -1.90 -15.98 -9.24
C ALA A 187 -2.85 -17.18 -9.21
N ASP A 188 -2.52 -18.17 -8.39
CA ASP A 188 -3.38 -19.32 -8.18
C ASP A 188 -4.70 -18.89 -7.51
N ALA A 189 -5.76 -19.63 -7.81
CA ALA A 189 -7.03 -19.40 -7.16
C ALA A 189 -6.89 -19.56 -5.65
N TYR A 190 -7.45 -18.63 -4.89
CA TYR A 190 -7.41 -18.58 -3.42
C TYR A 190 -6.00 -18.35 -2.80
N ALA A 191 -5.00 -18.03 -3.58
CA ALA A 191 -3.63 -17.79 -3.13
C ALA A 191 -3.33 -16.27 -2.99
N ALA A 192 -4.09 -15.57 -2.15
CA ALA A 192 -3.93 -14.11 -1.93
C ALA A 192 -2.50 -13.72 -1.49
N TRP A 193 -1.81 -14.63 -0.76
CA TRP A 193 -0.42 -14.41 -0.31
C TRP A 193 0.58 -14.23 -1.47
N GLN A 194 0.27 -14.76 -2.67
CA GLN A 194 1.11 -14.59 -3.86
C GLN A 194 1.13 -13.15 -4.37
N ARG A 195 0.19 -12.30 -3.90
CA ARG A 195 0.07 -10.86 -4.21
C ARG A 195 0.04 -10.00 -2.93
N GLY A 196 0.82 -10.39 -1.94
CA GLY A 196 0.85 -9.74 -0.63
C GLY A 196 1.26 -8.26 -0.67
N SER A 197 2.01 -7.81 -1.70
CA SER A 197 2.36 -6.39 -1.85
C SER A 197 1.12 -5.56 -2.14
N ASN A 198 0.27 -6.04 -3.04
CA ASN A 198 -0.96 -5.35 -3.42
C ASN A 198 -2.00 -5.34 -2.29
N GLU A 199 -2.19 -6.49 -1.62
CA GLU A 199 -3.09 -6.59 -0.47
C GLU A 199 -2.69 -5.58 0.62
N ASN A 200 -1.39 -5.49 0.94
CA ASN A 200 -0.91 -4.53 1.93
C ASN A 200 -1.13 -3.08 1.47
N SER A 201 -0.79 -2.74 0.22
CA SER A 201 -0.92 -1.37 -0.31
C SER A 201 -2.38 -0.95 -0.43
N ASN A 202 -3.26 -1.84 -0.89
CA ASN A 202 -4.71 -1.61 -0.89
C ASN A 202 -5.24 -1.40 0.53
N GLY A 203 -4.68 -2.15 1.51
CA GLY A 203 -4.99 -1.96 2.92
C GLY A 203 -4.60 -0.58 3.46
N LEU A 204 -3.51 0.02 2.95
CA LEU A 204 -3.12 1.39 3.30
C LEU A 204 -4.05 2.41 2.63
N LEU A 205 -4.38 2.23 1.35
CA LEU A 205 -5.33 3.12 0.66
C LEU A 205 -6.72 3.09 1.31
N ARG A 206 -7.10 1.96 1.93
CA ARG A 206 -8.34 1.84 2.72
C ARG A 206 -8.33 2.63 4.05
N GLU A 207 -7.18 3.13 4.50
CA GLU A 207 -7.11 4.09 5.61
C GLU A 207 -7.74 5.43 5.22
N PHE A 208 -7.56 5.84 3.96
CA PHE A 208 -8.11 7.08 3.38
C PHE A 208 -9.52 6.86 2.81
N PHE A 209 -9.74 5.74 2.13
CA PHE A 209 -11.02 5.38 1.50
C PHE A 209 -11.55 4.07 2.09
N PRO A 210 -12.20 4.10 3.27
CA PRO A 210 -12.72 2.91 3.96
C PRO A 210 -13.71 2.11 3.09
N LYS A 211 -13.94 0.85 3.49
CA LYS A 211 -14.99 0.01 2.86
C LYS A 211 -16.31 0.71 2.86
N LYS A 212 -17.08 1.08 2.15
CA LYS A 212 -18.32 1.87 2.04
C LYS A 212 -18.12 3.25 1.38
N THR A 213 -16.88 3.66 1.10
CA THR A 213 -16.63 4.84 0.29
C THR A 213 -17.11 4.60 -1.15
N ASP A 214 -17.86 5.55 -1.71
CA ASP A 214 -18.17 5.60 -3.12
C ASP A 214 -16.95 6.15 -3.88
N LEU A 215 -16.19 5.26 -4.53
CA LEU A 215 -14.95 5.62 -5.20
C LEU A 215 -15.17 6.47 -6.46
N ALA A 216 -16.37 6.46 -7.05
CA ALA A 216 -16.70 7.36 -8.15
C ALA A 216 -16.63 8.84 -7.72
N LYS A 217 -17.02 9.13 -6.45
CA LYS A 217 -17.03 10.48 -5.88
C LYS A 217 -15.70 10.96 -5.32
N VAL A 218 -14.69 10.08 -5.25
CA VAL A 218 -13.34 10.46 -4.82
C VAL A 218 -12.73 11.36 -5.89
N THR A 219 -12.29 12.56 -5.50
CA THR A 219 -11.60 13.50 -6.41
C THR A 219 -10.18 13.05 -6.68
N LEU A 220 -9.61 13.49 -7.80
CA LEU A 220 -8.21 13.19 -8.13
C LEU A 220 -7.25 13.77 -7.09
N ASP A 221 -7.54 14.97 -6.57
CA ASP A 221 -6.71 15.62 -5.54
C ASP A 221 -6.63 14.77 -4.27
N LYS A 222 -7.78 14.30 -3.76
CA LYS A 222 -7.82 13.41 -2.59
C LYS A 222 -7.10 12.08 -2.83
N LEU A 223 -7.21 11.53 -4.04
CA LEU A 223 -6.49 10.31 -4.39
C LEU A 223 -4.98 10.55 -4.44
N THR A 224 -4.56 11.66 -5.06
CA THR A 224 -3.16 12.06 -5.16
C THR A 224 -2.55 12.32 -3.78
N GLU A 225 -3.24 13.04 -2.90
CA GLU A 225 -2.82 13.29 -1.52
C GLU A 225 -2.60 11.97 -0.75
N ALA A 226 -3.55 11.04 -0.86
CA ALA A 226 -3.42 9.71 -0.24
C ALA A 226 -2.21 8.95 -0.78
N LEU A 227 -1.97 8.95 -2.10
CA LEU A 227 -0.83 8.29 -2.72
C LEU A 227 0.50 8.92 -2.32
N VAL A 228 0.57 10.25 -2.21
CA VAL A 228 1.75 10.97 -1.72
C VAL A 228 2.08 10.52 -0.29
N LEU A 229 1.10 10.51 0.61
CA LEU A 229 1.30 10.07 2.00
C LEU A 229 1.74 8.60 2.06
N ILE A 230 1.12 7.70 1.27
CA ILE A 230 1.47 6.28 1.23
C ILE A 230 2.90 6.05 0.71
N ASN A 231 3.31 6.76 -0.35
CA ASN A 231 4.61 6.59 -0.97
C ASN A 231 5.76 7.26 -0.19
N ASN A 232 5.47 8.26 0.61
CA ASN A 232 6.44 8.91 1.51
C ASN A 232 6.46 8.30 2.93
N ARG A 233 5.69 7.26 3.17
CA ARG A 233 5.68 6.54 4.44
C ARG A 233 6.79 5.49 4.46
N PRO A 234 7.74 5.53 5.44
CA PRO A 234 8.81 4.55 5.55
C PRO A 234 8.28 3.12 5.67
N ARG A 235 9.01 2.16 5.11
CA ARG A 235 8.64 0.75 5.18
C ARG A 235 9.73 -0.08 5.85
N LYS A 236 9.37 -0.83 6.87
CA LYS A 236 10.29 -1.75 7.54
C LYS A 236 10.97 -2.72 6.56
N CYS A 237 10.20 -3.26 5.59
CA CYS A 237 10.73 -4.15 4.55
C CYS A 237 11.69 -3.47 3.55
N LEU A 238 11.81 -2.15 3.58
CA LEU A 238 12.76 -1.35 2.80
C LEU A 238 13.88 -0.77 3.69
N GLY A 239 14.09 -1.31 4.89
CA GLY A 239 15.03 -0.75 5.87
C GLY A 239 14.64 0.66 6.29
N PHE A 240 13.34 0.93 6.44
CA PHE A 240 12.74 2.22 6.79
C PHE A 240 12.97 3.35 5.77
N LYS A 241 13.35 3.00 4.53
CA LYS A 241 13.29 3.94 3.39
C LYS A 241 11.87 4.06 2.88
N THR A 242 11.58 5.17 2.19
CA THR A 242 10.26 5.37 1.59
C THR A 242 10.13 4.67 0.23
N PRO A 243 8.94 4.21 -0.18
CA PRO A 243 8.69 3.72 -1.53
C PRO A 243 9.10 4.73 -2.61
N PHE A 244 8.84 6.02 -2.38
CA PHE A 244 9.19 7.09 -3.31
C PHE A 244 10.70 7.20 -3.53
N ASP A 245 11.51 7.21 -2.46
CA ASP A 245 12.97 7.29 -2.57
C ASP A 245 13.54 6.05 -3.26
N MET A 246 13.02 4.87 -2.92
CA MET A 246 13.43 3.61 -3.54
C MET A 246 13.11 3.58 -5.03
N PHE A 247 11.92 4.09 -5.43
CA PHE A 247 11.50 4.16 -6.82
C PHE A 247 12.36 5.15 -7.61
N LYS A 248 12.57 6.37 -7.07
CA LYS A 248 13.44 7.38 -7.65
C LYS A 248 14.88 6.86 -7.85
N HIS A 249 15.40 6.11 -6.87
CA HIS A 249 16.71 5.48 -6.99
C HIS A 249 16.74 4.39 -8.07
N GLY A 250 15.66 3.59 -8.18
CA GLY A 250 15.49 2.58 -9.24
C GLY A 250 15.52 3.18 -10.64
N ILE A 251 14.81 4.29 -10.85
CA ILE A 251 14.80 5.01 -12.12
C ILE A 251 16.21 5.48 -12.50
N LYS A 252 16.93 6.13 -11.55
CA LYS A 252 18.28 6.65 -11.80
C LYS A 252 19.29 5.57 -12.23
N LYS A 253 19.06 4.31 -11.90
CA LYS A 253 19.92 3.19 -12.31
C LYS A 253 19.60 2.65 -13.71
N LEU A 254 18.46 3.04 -14.28
CA LEU A 254 18.00 2.57 -15.59
C LEU A 254 18.20 3.58 -16.71
N ILE A 255 18.46 4.83 -16.33
CA ILE A 255 18.86 5.94 -17.21
C ILE A 255 20.37 6.07 -17.19
#